data_1b14c0a584ef054cd1684bb3be084bac
#
_entry.id   1b14c0a584ef054cd1684bb3be084bac
#
_cell.length_a   1.000
_cell.length_b   1.000
_cell.length_c   1.000
_cell.angle_alpha   90.00
_cell.angle_beta   90.00
_cell.angle_gamma   90.00
#
_symmetry.space_group_name_H-M   'P 1'
#
loop_
_entity.id
_entity.type
_entity.pdbx_description
1 polymer ?
#
loop_
_entity_poly.entity_id
_entity_poly.type
_entity_poly.pdbx_seq_one_letter_code
_entity_poly.pdbx_strand_id
1 'polypeptide(L)'
;PPIPFALSLPSPSPIPVNSAYRESVRNFYQEKLVPFHEEWEEQGQVPRELWQDAGANGMLCVTVPEEYGGMGLDVLFASINWQEQSYAGTSGPGWYLHSEIVAPYLVHYGTEEQKQRWLPPMCTGDVITAIAMTEPGAGSDLQGMKTTAIKDGDDYIINGSKVFITNGWLSDMVIVCAKTDPAKGAKGISLFVVDTTTPGFIKGKKLKKMGMKAQDTAELFFEDMRVPQSALLGEEGKGFAYLMTELPQERLLIADIGIAAAEACYEWTREYIKERKAFGSTIASLQTVQHKMAEMKTEIVVGRTFCDHCLVLLNEGKLDNETASMAKYWLTDTQMKVANDCVQLHGGWGYMWEYPVARAFVDGRAQQIYGGTNEIMKQLIARSI
;
A
#
# COMPACT_ATOMS: atom_id res chain seq x y z
N PRO A 1 10.84 21.31 -13.32
CA PRO A 1 10.86 20.30 -14.37
C PRO A 1 11.10 18.94 -13.72
N PRO A 2 10.39 17.87 -14.14
CA PRO A 2 10.62 16.54 -13.61
C PRO A 2 12.08 16.15 -13.90
N ILE A 3 12.82 15.82 -12.86
CA ILE A 3 14.17 15.28 -12.99
C ILE A 3 14.02 13.88 -13.57
N PRO A 4 14.66 13.56 -14.72
CA PRO A 4 14.62 12.20 -15.24
C PRO A 4 15.22 11.27 -14.18
N PHE A 5 14.38 10.35 -13.64
CA PHE A 5 14.79 9.46 -12.58
C PHE A 5 15.64 8.33 -13.16
N ALA A 6 16.94 8.48 -13.09
CA ALA A 6 17.88 7.39 -13.32
C ALA A 6 18.48 6.99 -11.99
N LEU A 7 18.15 5.80 -11.49
CA LEU A 7 18.79 5.25 -10.30
C LEU A 7 20.30 5.14 -10.56
N SER A 8 21.09 5.97 -9.86
CA SER A 8 22.55 5.86 -9.86
C SER A 8 23.05 4.80 -8.88
N LEU A 9 22.13 4.23 -8.12
CA LEU A 9 22.42 3.19 -7.15
C LEU A 9 22.68 1.88 -7.89
N PRO A 10 23.79 1.17 -7.59
CA PRO A 10 23.98 -0.16 -8.13
C PRO A 10 22.85 -1.04 -7.63
N SER A 11 22.07 -1.61 -8.54
CA SER A 11 21.13 -2.65 -8.21
C SER A 11 21.87 -3.99 -8.24
N PRO A 12 22.16 -4.59 -7.09
CA PRO A 12 22.65 -5.98 -7.06
C PRO A 12 21.50 -6.97 -7.25
N SER A 13 20.33 -6.49 -7.65
CA SER A 13 19.10 -7.26 -7.72
C SER A 13 19.21 -8.46 -8.67
N PRO A 14 18.94 -9.67 -8.18
CA PRO A 14 18.79 -10.85 -9.04
C PRO A 14 17.48 -10.83 -9.83
N ILE A 15 16.62 -9.82 -9.62
CA ILE A 15 15.31 -9.70 -10.26
C ILE A 15 15.53 -9.27 -11.70
N PRO A 16 15.03 -10.04 -12.69
CA PRO A 16 15.08 -9.61 -14.08
C PRO A 16 14.36 -8.27 -14.24
N VAL A 17 15.08 -7.24 -14.67
CA VAL A 17 14.45 -5.95 -14.95
C VAL A 17 13.68 -6.12 -16.26
N ASN A 18 12.36 -6.16 -16.20
CA ASN A 18 11.54 -5.96 -17.40
C ASN A 18 11.56 -4.47 -17.74
N SER A 19 12.60 -4.07 -18.49
CA SER A 19 12.86 -2.66 -18.80
C SER A 19 11.70 -2.01 -19.56
N ALA A 20 11.06 -2.74 -20.47
CA ALA A 20 9.96 -2.22 -21.28
C ALA A 20 8.70 -1.96 -20.42
N TYR A 21 8.33 -2.90 -19.56
CA TYR A 21 7.18 -2.70 -18.65
C TYR A 21 7.45 -1.57 -17.67
N ARG A 22 8.62 -1.54 -17.05
CA ARG A 22 9.03 -0.46 -16.13
C ARG A 22 9.01 0.90 -16.81
N GLU A 23 9.49 1.01 -18.04
CA GLU A 23 9.46 2.25 -18.81
C GLU A 23 8.02 2.70 -19.10
N SER A 24 7.15 1.79 -19.49
CA SER A 24 5.72 2.07 -19.72
C SER A 24 5.06 2.59 -18.45
N VAL A 25 5.25 1.91 -17.32
CA VAL A 25 4.69 2.32 -16.02
C VAL A 25 5.24 3.68 -15.59
N ARG A 26 6.56 3.90 -15.72
CA ARG A 26 7.19 5.18 -15.40
C ARG A 26 6.61 6.33 -16.22
N ASN A 27 6.48 6.16 -17.53
CA ASN A 27 5.90 7.17 -18.41
C ASN A 27 4.46 7.49 -18.03
N PHE A 28 3.68 6.46 -17.68
CA PHE A 28 2.31 6.66 -17.20
C PHE A 28 2.28 7.55 -15.94
N TYR A 29 3.13 7.30 -14.95
CA TYR A 29 3.20 8.14 -13.74
C TYR A 29 3.62 9.57 -14.08
N GLN A 30 4.63 9.75 -14.94
CA GLN A 30 5.12 11.08 -15.31
C GLN A 30 4.10 11.90 -16.11
N GLU A 31 3.30 11.27 -16.94
CA GLU A 31 2.32 11.94 -17.80
C GLU A 31 0.95 12.12 -17.12
N LYS A 32 0.50 11.14 -16.37
CA LYS A 32 -0.86 11.07 -15.86
C LYS A 32 -1.01 11.42 -14.38
N LEU A 33 0.05 11.31 -13.58
CA LEU A 33 -0.05 11.57 -12.14
C LEU A 33 0.74 12.79 -11.69
N VAL A 34 2.02 12.87 -12.01
CA VAL A 34 2.90 13.92 -11.49
C VAL A 34 2.37 15.33 -11.75
N PRO A 35 1.86 15.67 -12.96
CA PRO A 35 1.38 17.03 -13.24
C PRO A 35 0.13 17.44 -12.45
N PHE A 36 -0.67 16.48 -11.97
CA PHE A 36 -1.96 16.71 -11.34
C PHE A 36 -1.98 16.38 -9.85
N HIS A 37 -0.90 15.80 -9.32
CA HIS A 37 -0.88 15.22 -7.98
C HIS A 37 -1.14 16.24 -6.88
N GLU A 38 -0.63 17.46 -7.00
CA GLU A 38 -0.83 18.53 -6.01
C GLU A 38 -2.31 18.95 -5.92
N GLU A 39 -3.00 19.06 -7.04
CA GLU A 39 -4.44 19.30 -7.08
C GLU A 39 -5.22 18.19 -6.37
N TRP A 40 -4.84 16.93 -6.61
CA TRP A 40 -5.50 15.79 -5.96
C TRP A 40 -5.18 15.71 -4.47
N GLU A 41 -4.01 16.16 -4.02
CA GLU A 41 -3.72 16.32 -2.60
C GLU A 41 -4.67 17.31 -1.91
N GLU A 42 -5.01 18.42 -2.58
CA GLU A 42 -6.00 19.40 -2.10
C GLU A 42 -7.41 18.81 -2.07
N GLN A 43 -7.78 18.05 -3.10
CA GLN A 43 -9.08 17.37 -3.19
C GLN A 43 -9.19 16.18 -2.21
N GLY A 44 -8.07 15.60 -1.80
CA GLY A 44 -7.99 14.41 -0.93
C GLY A 44 -8.40 13.11 -1.62
N GLN A 45 -8.32 13.05 -2.94
CA GLN A 45 -8.58 11.87 -3.77
C GLN A 45 -8.11 12.09 -5.21
N VAL A 46 -7.94 11.01 -5.94
CA VAL A 46 -7.75 11.02 -7.39
C VAL A 46 -9.09 10.86 -8.12
N PRO A 47 -9.22 11.29 -9.39
CA PRO A 47 -10.42 11.06 -10.17
C PRO A 47 -10.58 9.58 -10.55
N ARG A 48 -11.83 9.13 -10.74
CA ARG A 48 -12.13 7.73 -11.10
C ARG A 48 -11.57 7.36 -12.48
N GLU A 49 -11.57 8.29 -13.40
CA GLU A 49 -11.03 8.11 -14.75
C GLU A 49 -9.56 7.67 -14.74
N LEU A 50 -8.79 8.09 -13.73
CA LEU A 50 -7.42 7.65 -13.56
C LEU A 50 -7.30 6.14 -13.27
N TRP A 51 -8.28 5.56 -12.58
CA TRP A 51 -8.35 4.12 -12.36
C TRP A 51 -8.59 3.36 -13.66
N GLN A 52 -9.50 3.84 -14.48
CA GLN A 52 -9.79 3.26 -15.80
C GLN A 52 -8.59 3.41 -16.75
N ASP A 53 -7.91 4.56 -16.73
CA ASP A 53 -6.67 4.77 -17.49
C ASP A 53 -5.58 3.75 -17.06
N ALA A 54 -5.42 3.50 -15.76
CA ALA A 54 -4.47 2.52 -15.26
C ALA A 54 -4.83 1.09 -15.67
N GLY A 55 -6.11 0.72 -15.61
CA GLY A 55 -6.62 -0.56 -16.09
C GLY A 55 -6.36 -0.75 -17.58
N ALA A 56 -6.67 0.25 -18.41
CA ALA A 56 -6.42 0.23 -19.85
C ALA A 56 -4.92 0.09 -20.21
N ASN A 57 -4.02 0.50 -19.33
CA ASN A 57 -2.58 0.35 -19.49
C ASN A 57 -2.02 -0.92 -18.80
N GLY A 58 -2.87 -1.84 -18.33
CA GLY A 58 -2.45 -3.11 -17.73
C GLY A 58 -1.71 -2.94 -16.41
N MET A 59 -2.03 -1.90 -15.63
CA MET A 59 -1.35 -1.61 -14.36
C MET A 59 -2.12 -2.13 -13.14
N LEU A 60 -3.39 -2.51 -13.30
CA LEU A 60 -4.21 -3.02 -12.20
C LEU A 60 -4.27 -4.54 -12.22
N CYS A 61 -4.22 -5.16 -11.05
CA CYS A 61 -4.43 -6.59 -10.87
C CYS A 61 -3.56 -7.47 -11.78
N VAL A 62 -2.30 -7.11 -11.96
CA VAL A 62 -1.39 -7.79 -12.91
C VAL A 62 -1.16 -9.27 -12.55
N THR A 63 -1.31 -9.63 -11.28
CA THR A 63 -1.15 -11.01 -10.78
C THR A 63 -2.44 -11.84 -10.88
N VAL A 64 -3.58 -11.21 -11.13
CA VAL A 64 -4.86 -11.92 -11.31
C VAL A 64 -4.79 -12.78 -12.57
N PRO A 65 -5.29 -14.04 -12.53
CA PRO A 65 -5.31 -14.93 -13.70
C PRO A 65 -6.02 -14.32 -14.91
N GLU A 66 -5.53 -14.67 -16.11
CA GLU A 66 -6.08 -14.16 -17.38
C GLU A 66 -7.58 -14.47 -17.56
N GLU A 67 -8.04 -15.60 -17.04
CA GLU A 67 -9.46 -16.01 -17.10
C GLU A 67 -10.41 -15.04 -16.37
N TYR A 68 -9.87 -14.21 -15.46
CA TYR A 68 -10.60 -13.14 -14.75
C TYR A 68 -10.22 -11.74 -15.22
N GLY A 69 -9.52 -11.61 -16.34
CA GLY A 69 -9.16 -10.34 -16.96
C GLY A 69 -7.85 -9.73 -16.48
N GLY A 70 -7.10 -10.40 -15.62
CA GLY A 70 -5.75 -10.01 -15.22
C GLY A 70 -4.70 -10.39 -16.27
N MET A 71 -3.44 -10.14 -15.97
CA MET A 71 -2.33 -10.47 -16.88
C MET A 71 -1.66 -11.81 -16.55
N GLY A 72 -2.03 -12.45 -15.42
CA GLY A 72 -1.42 -13.71 -14.98
C GLY A 72 0.08 -13.64 -14.73
N LEU A 73 0.60 -12.44 -14.47
CA LEU A 73 2.01 -12.20 -14.21
C LEU A 73 2.36 -12.46 -12.74
N ASP A 74 3.64 -12.46 -12.42
CA ASP A 74 4.10 -12.67 -11.05
C ASP A 74 4.22 -11.36 -10.24
N VAL A 75 4.52 -11.50 -8.95
CA VAL A 75 4.65 -10.37 -8.03
C VAL A 75 5.83 -9.45 -8.39
N LEU A 76 6.82 -9.93 -9.13
CA LEU A 76 7.95 -9.12 -9.55
C LEU A 76 7.52 -8.07 -10.59
N PHE A 77 6.54 -8.39 -11.43
CA PHE A 77 5.90 -7.39 -12.29
C PHE A 77 5.04 -6.41 -11.48
N ALA A 78 4.25 -6.92 -10.55
CA ALA A 78 3.44 -6.06 -9.68
C ALA A 78 4.30 -5.07 -8.89
N SER A 79 5.48 -5.49 -8.42
CA SER A 79 6.40 -4.64 -7.66
C SER A 79 6.86 -3.39 -8.44
N ILE A 80 6.95 -3.48 -9.75
CA ILE A 80 7.30 -2.34 -10.59
C ILE A 80 6.30 -1.20 -10.43
N ASN A 81 5.00 -1.49 -10.32
CA ASN A 81 3.97 -0.47 -10.21
C ASN A 81 4.15 0.39 -8.95
N TRP A 82 4.28 -0.20 -7.77
CA TRP A 82 4.43 0.58 -6.55
C TRP A 82 5.83 1.19 -6.36
N GLN A 83 6.87 0.58 -6.94
CA GLN A 83 8.20 1.19 -6.98
C GLN A 83 8.20 2.46 -7.83
N GLU A 84 7.66 2.42 -9.03
CA GLU A 84 7.58 3.59 -9.92
C GLU A 84 6.65 4.68 -9.33
N GLN A 85 5.59 4.31 -8.60
CA GLN A 85 4.78 5.26 -7.85
C GLN A 85 5.62 6.03 -6.83
N SER A 86 6.47 5.32 -6.08
CA SER A 86 7.37 5.91 -5.10
C SER A 86 8.42 6.80 -5.76
N TYR A 87 9.00 6.36 -6.89
CA TYR A 87 9.99 7.13 -7.64
C TYR A 87 9.40 8.39 -8.27
N ALA A 88 8.13 8.37 -8.63
CA ALA A 88 7.41 9.53 -9.12
C ALA A 88 7.06 10.53 -8.00
N GLY A 89 7.24 10.16 -6.73
CA GLY A 89 6.89 11.00 -5.58
C GLY A 89 5.39 11.20 -5.42
N THR A 90 4.59 10.22 -5.86
CA THR A 90 3.13 10.26 -5.77
C THR A 90 2.63 9.28 -4.72
N SER A 91 1.66 9.69 -3.88
CA SER A 91 1.11 8.89 -2.78
C SER A 91 -0.35 8.48 -2.96
N GLY A 92 -1.03 9.02 -3.93
CA GLY A 92 -2.32 8.58 -4.45
C GLY A 92 -2.14 8.11 -5.88
N PRO A 93 -2.94 7.16 -6.35
CA PRO A 93 -4.00 6.37 -5.74
C PRO A 93 -3.51 5.11 -4.99
N GLY A 94 -4.44 4.47 -4.25
CA GLY A 94 -4.18 3.21 -3.54
C GLY A 94 -4.31 1.97 -4.43
N TRP A 95 -3.65 1.96 -5.58
CA TRP A 95 -3.72 0.84 -6.55
C TRP A 95 -3.14 -0.46 -6.01
N TYR A 96 -2.05 -0.37 -5.25
CA TYR A 96 -1.41 -1.53 -4.66
C TYR A 96 -2.31 -2.24 -3.63
N LEU A 97 -3.13 -1.49 -2.88
CA LEU A 97 -4.10 -2.09 -1.97
C LEU A 97 -5.20 -2.84 -2.75
N HIS A 98 -5.74 -2.22 -3.77
CA HIS A 98 -6.75 -2.80 -4.64
C HIS A 98 -6.25 -4.06 -5.35
N SER A 99 -5.08 -3.97 -5.98
CA SER A 99 -4.53 -5.00 -6.86
C SER A 99 -3.84 -6.14 -6.12
N GLU A 100 -3.06 -5.81 -5.07
CA GLU A 100 -2.12 -6.77 -4.45
C GLU A 100 -2.48 -7.10 -2.99
N ILE A 101 -3.51 -6.44 -2.45
CA ILE A 101 -4.07 -6.79 -1.14
C ILE A 101 -5.48 -7.35 -1.33
N VAL A 102 -6.42 -6.60 -1.93
CA VAL A 102 -7.83 -7.03 -2.04
C VAL A 102 -8.02 -8.16 -3.06
N ALA A 103 -7.45 -8.04 -4.26
CA ALA A 103 -7.62 -9.05 -5.30
C ALA A 103 -7.16 -10.47 -4.88
N PRO A 104 -6.03 -10.66 -4.18
CA PRO A 104 -5.63 -11.97 -3.67
C PRO A 104 -6.67 -12.66 -2.80
N TYR A 105 -7.39 -11.92 -1.94
CA TYR A 105 -8.48 -12.53 -1.15
C TYR A 105 -9.57 -13.12 -2.03
N LEU A 106 -9.96 -12.44 -3.10
CA LEU A 106 -10.94 -12.97 -4.05
C LEU A 106 -10.39 -14.18 -4.81
N VAL A 107 -9.14 -14.10 -5.28
CA VAL A 107 -8.49 -15.18 -6.03
C VAL A 107 -8.38 -16.45 -5.18
N HIS A 108 -7.96 -16.33 -3.91
CA HIS A 108 -7.67 -17.47 -3.05
C HIS A 108 -8.93 -18.04 -2.38
N TYR A 109 -9.87 -17.19 -1.98
CA TYR A 109 -11.00 -17.60 -1.13
C TYR A 109 -12.38 -17.36 -1.74
N GLY A 110 -12.46 -16.62 -2.85
CA GLY A 110 -13.72 -16.30 -3.52
C GLY A 110 -14.35 -17.54 -4.17
N THR A 111 -15.69 -17.58 -4.19
CA THR A 111 -16.43 -18.51 -5.06
C THR A 111 -16.22 -18.11 -6.52
N GLU A 112 -16.47 -19.02 -7.45
CA GLU A 112 -16.37 -18.72 -8.88
C GLU A 112 -17.26 -17.54 -9.26
N GLU A 113 -18.46 -17.46 -8.71
CA GLU A 113 -19.38 -16.35 -8.92
C GLU A 113 -18.81 -15.01 -8.42
N GLN A 114 -18.19 -14.99 -7.24
CA GLN A 114 -17.54 -13.80 -6.71
C GLN A 114 -16.36 -13.36 -7.59
N LYS A 115 -15.54 -14.30 -8.04
CA LYS A 115 -14.39 -14.01 -8.91
C LYS A 115 -14.86 -13.42 -10.25
N GLN A 116 -15.81 -14.06 -10.91
CA GLN A 116 -16.34 -13.59 -12.19
C GLN A 116 -17.06 -12.25 -12.09
N ARG A 117 -17.69 -11.97 -10.96
CA ARG A 117 -18.36 -10.69 -10.73
C ARG A 117 -17.39 -9.53 -10.51
N TRP A 118 -16.34 -9.73 -9.70
CA TRP A 118 -15.56 -8.65 -9.16
C TRP A 118 -14.20 -8.47 -9.81
N LEU A 119 -13.48 -9.55 -10.15
CA LEU A 119 -12.11 -9.44 -10.66
C LEU A 119 -12.03 -8.75 -12.03
N PRO A 120 -12.87 -9.06 -13.04
CA PRO A 120 -12.77 -8.38 -14.32
C PRO A 120 -12.91 -6.85 -14.23
N PRO A 121 -13.95 -6.29 -13.58
CA PRO A 121 -14.06 -4.84 -13.45
C PRO A 121 -13.02 -4.22 -12.50
N MET A 122 -12.39 -5.00 -11.63
CA MET A 122 -11.21 -4.55 -10.88
C MET A 122 -10.00 -4.37 -11.80
N CYS A 123 -9.78 -5.29 -12.73
CA CYS A 123 -8.67 -5.22 -13.70
C CYS A 123 -8.81 -4.02 -14.65
N THR A 124 -10.03 -3.65 -15.02
CA THR A 124 -10.29 -2.48 -15.87
C THR A 124 -10.34 -1.15 -15.12
N GLY A 125 -10.40 -1.17 -13.79
CA GLY A 125 -10.54 0.04 -12.97
C GLY A 125 -11.97 0.59 -12.89
N ASP A 126 -12.97 -0.13 -13.41
CA ASP A 126 -14.39 0.24 -13.29
C ASP A 126 -14.90 0.07 -11.86
N VAL A 127 -14.37 -0.91 -11.15
CA VAL A 127 -14.64 -1.18 -9.74
C VAL A 127 -13.40 -0.89 -8.90
N ILE A 128 -13.53 0.00 -7.93
CA ILE A 128 -12.50 0.33 -6.95
C ILE A 128 -12.79 -0.43 -5.67
N THR A 129 -11.75 -1.00 -5.05
CA THR A 129 -11.94 -1.88 -3.90
C THR A 129 -11.15 -1.45 -2.67
N ALA A 130 -11.66 -1.86 -1.51
CA ALA A 130 -11.05 -1.65 -0.21
C ALA A 130 -11.22 -2.90 0.68
N ILE A 131 -10.44 -2.96 1.77
CA ILE A 131 -10.62 -3.91 2.85
C ILE A 131 -10.79 -3.18 4.17
N ALA A 132 -11.83 -3.53 4.91
CA ALA A 132 -12.24 -2.85 6.14
C ALA A 132 -11.99 -3.73 7.36
N MET A 133 -10.79 -3.60 7.96
CA MET A 133 -10.38 -4.33 9.16
C MET A 133 -10.47 -3.45 10.41
N THR A 134 -9.77 -2.33 10.39
CA THR A 134 -9.54 -1.44 11.55
C THR A 134 -10.82 -0.75 12.03
N GLU A 135 -10.99 -0.71 13.33
CA GLU A 135 -12.08 -0.01 14.01
C GLU A 135 -11.52 1.06 14.96
N PRO A 136 -12.33 2.04 15.42
CA PRO A 136 -11.88 3.04 16.38
C PRO A 136 -11.26 2.45 17.65
N GLY A 137 -11.69 1.27 18.07
CA GLY A 137 -11.19 0.55 19.26
C GLY A 137 -10.34 -0.69 18.95
N ALA A 138 -10.04 -1.00 17.69
CA ALA A 138 -9.34 -2.23 17.31
C ALA A 138 -8.42 -1.98 16.07
N GLY A 139 -7.15 -1.73 16.34
CA GLY A 139 -6.09 -1.61 15.33
C GLY A 139 -5.13 -2.79 15.41
N SER A 140 -4.07 -2.69 16.23
CA SER A 140 -3.11 -3.77 16.46
C SER A 140 -3.76 -5.02 17.04
N ASP A 141 -4.76 -4.85 17.91
CA ASP A 141 -5.62 -5.93 18.42
C ASP A 141 -6.85 -6.11 17.52
N LEU A 142 -6.68 -6.74 16.36
CA LEU A 142 -7.79 -7.03 15.45
C LEU A 142 -8.86 -7.95 16.08
N GLN A 143 -8.48 -8.81 17.02
CA GLN A 143 -9.43 -9.69 17.70
C GLN A 143 -10.41 -8.91 18.57
N GLY A 144 -10.03 -7.71 18.97
CA GLY A 144 -10.87 -6.77 19.73
C GLY A 144 -11.96 -6.08 18.92
N MET A 145 -12.09 -6.35 17.61
CA MET A 145 -13.13 -5.74 16.77
C MET A 145 -14.53 -6.01 17.30
N LYS A 146 -15.41 -5.05 17.09
CA LYS A 146 -16.81 -5.08 17.58
C LYS A 146 -17.84 -5.20 16.47
N THR A 147 -17.47 -4.94 15.21
CA THR A 147 -18.37 -5.15 14.07
C THR A 147 -18.83 -6.60 14.04
N THR A 148 -20.14 -6.80 13.96
CA THR A 148 -20.80 -8.12 13.96
C THR A 148 -21.49 -8.38 12.65
N ALA A 149 -21.61 -9.65 12.28
CA ALA A 149 -22.41 -10.15 11.16
C ALA A 149 -23.25 -11.32 11.68
N ILE A 150 -24.43 -11.02 12.19
CA ILE A 150 -25.31 -12.01 12.83
C ILE A 150 -26.23 -12.64 11.82
N LYS A 151 -26.26 -13.97 11.80
CA LYS A 151 -27.10 -14.75 10.89
C LYS A 151 -28.57 -14.52 11.15
N ASP A 152 -29.36 -14.25 10.09
CA ASP A 152 -30.79 -14.07 10.11
C ASP A 152 -31.41 -14.78 8.91
N GLY A 153 -31.87 -16.02 9.12
CA GLY A 153 -32.25 -16.93 8.04
C GLY A 153 -31.06 -17.32 7.20
N ASP A 154 -31.15 -17.08 5.89
CA ASP A 154 -30.06 -17.32 4.94
C ASP A 154 -29.14 -16.10 4.73
N ASP A 155 -29.41 -15.00 5.43
CA ASP A 155 -28.66 -13.75 5.33
C ASP A 155 -27.83 -13.49 6.60
N TYR A 156 -27.01 -12.42 6.51
CA TYR A 156 -26.33 -11.83 7.67
C TYR A 156 -26.74 -10.37 7.82
N ILE A 157 -26.89 -9.92 9.07
CA ILE A 157 -27.07 -8.51 9.40
C ILE A 157 -25.78 -7.99 9.98
N ILE A 158 -25.15 -7.03 9.27
CA ILE A 158 -23.88 -6.44 9.66
C ILE A 158 -24.12 -5.11 10.33
N ASN A 159 -23.56 -4.95 11.54
CA ASN A 159 -23.58 -3.73 12.33
C ASN A 159 -22.18 -3.41 12.84
N GLY A 160 -21.77 -2.14 12.73
CA GLY A 160 -20.49 -1.68 13.24
C GLY A 160 -19.93 -0.48 12.50
N SER A 161 -18.65 -0.20 12.77
CA SER A 161 -17.94 0.91 12.14
C SER A 161 -16.48 0.56 11.87
N LYS A 162 -15.95 1.11 10.81
CA LYS A 162 -14.56 0.96 10.40
C LYS A 162 -13.93 2.33 10.19
N VAL A 163 -12.62 2.43 10.43
CA VAL A 163 -11.89 3.69 10.33
C VAL A 163 -10.55 3.48 9.65
N PHE A 164 -10.01 4.54 9.06
CA PHE A 164 -8.76 4.54 8.30
C PHE A 164 -8.76 3.62 7.08
N ILE A 165 -9.91 3.50 6.41
CA ILE A 165 -10.06 2.59 5.28
C ILE A 165 -9.56 3.28 4.01
N THR A 166 -8.42 2.82 3.51
CA THR A 166 -7.83 3.23 2.24
C THR A 166 -8.76 2.86 1.09
N ASN A 167 -8.95 3.76 0.13
CA ASN A 167 -9.92 3.68 -0.96
C ASN A 167 -11.39 3.64 -0.49
N GLY A 168 -11.66 3.75 0.81
CA GLY A 168 -13.01 3.59 1.36
C GLY A 168 -14.03 4.59 0.84
N TRP A 169 -13.58 5.80 0.46
CA TRP A 169 -14.44 6.82 -0.13
C TRP A 169 -14.83 6.51 -1.57
N LEU A 170 -13.84 6.12 -2.39
CA LEU A 170 -14.05 5.83 -3.81
C LEU A 170 -14.54 4.40 -4.07
N SER A 171 -14.47 3.49 -3.10
CA SER A 171 -14.77 2.07 -3.29
C SER A 171 -16.19 1.80 -3.75
N ASP A 172 -16.31 0.78 -4.59
CA ASP A 172 -17.56 0.17 -5.06
C ASP A 172 -17.79 -1.18 -4.37
N MET A 173 -16.70 -1.85 -3.98
CA MET A 173 -16.72 -3.11 -3.24
C MET A 173 -15.75 -3.05 -2.08
N VAL A 174 -16.16 -3.56 -0.92
CA VAL A 174 -15.33 -3.62 0.28
C VAL A 174 -15.37 -5.03 0.86
N ILE A 175 -14.19 -5.59 1.16
CA ILE A 175 -14.10 -6.78 2.03
C ILE A 175 -14.26 -6.31 3.47
N VAL A 176 -15.35 -6.70 4.13
CA VAL A 176 -15.67 -6.32 5.50
C VAL A 176 -15.32 -7.45 6.46
N CYS A 177 -14.45 -7.16 7.43
CA CYS A 177 -14.16 -8.08 8.54
C CYS A 177 -15.18 -7.88 9.64
N ALA A 178 -15.90 -8.94 10.04
CA ALA A 178 -16.93 -8.89 11.08
C ALA A 178 -16.96 -10.18 11.90
N LYS A 179 -17.45 -10.12 13.13
CA LYS A 179 -17.68 -11.29 13.98
C LYS A 179 -19.02 -11.93 13.68
N THR A 180 -18.99 -13.15 13.17
CA THR A 180 -20.17 -14.02 13.05
C THR A 180 -20.46 -14.75 14.37
N ASP A 181 -19.42 -14.96 15.20
CA ASP A 181 -19.55 -15.48 16.55
C ASP A 181 -18.66 -14.69 17.52
N PRO A 182 -19.22 -13.65 18.20
CA PRO A 182 -18.44 -12.81 19.12
C PRO A 182 -17.78 -13.58 20.28
N ALA A 183 -18.34 -14.74 20.67
CA ALA A 183 -17.81 -15.53 21.79
C ALA A 183 -16.52 -16.29 21.43
N LYS A 184 -16.22 -16.48 20.14
CA LYS A 184 -15.06 -17.29 19.68
C LYS A 184 -13.80 -16.48 19.41
N GLY A 185 -13.74 -15.18 19.77
CA GLY A 185 -12.56 -14.34 19.54
C GLY A 185 -12.12 -14.34 18.07
N ALA A 186 -10.86 -14.65 17.79
CA ALA A 186 -10.32 -14.70 16.43
C ALA A 186 -11.04 -15.73 15.53
N LYS A 187 -11.45 -16.87 16.09
CA LYS A 187 -12.19 -17.93 15.36
C LYS A 187 -13.63 -17.58 15.05
N GLY A 188 -14.12 -16.45 15.56
CA GLY A 188 -15.44 -15.91 15.26
C GLY A 188 -15.43 -14.85 14.17
N ILE A 189 -14.27 -14.52 13.58
CA ILE A 189 -14.15 -13.50 12.54
C ILE A 189 -14.37 -14.14 11.16
N SER A 190 -15.20 -13.49 10.35
CA SER A 190 -15.50 -13.86 8.96
C SER A 190 -15.27 -12.65 8.05
N LEU A 191 -15.10 -12.91 6.76
CA LEU A 191 -14.93 -11.88 5.73
C LEU A 191 -16.16 -11.86 4.82
N PHE A 192 -16.60 -10.66 4.43
CA PHE A 192 -17.75 -10.47 3.55
C PHE A 192 -17.36 -9.55 2.38
N VAL A 193 -17.69 -9.96 1.16
CA VAL A 193 -17.58 -9.15 -0.05
C VAL A 193 -18.86 -8.34 -0.19
N VAL A 194 -18.78 -7.05 0.05
CA VAL A 194 -19.93 -6.15 0.16
C VAL A 194 -19.91 -5.10 -0.95
N ASP A 195 -20.99 -5.02 -1.72
CA ASP A 195 -21.27 -3.93 -2.64
C ASP A 195 -21.61 -2.67 -1.83
N THR A 196 -20.96 -1.55 -2.10
CA THR A 196 -21.15 -0.30 -1.32
C THR A 196 -22.53 0.35 -1.54
N THR A 197 -23.29 -0.12 -2.50
CA THR A 197 -24.69 0.29 -2.74
C THR A 197 -25.70 -0.46 -1.85
N THR A 198 -25.21 -1.47 -1.09
CA THR A 198 -26.08 -2.24 -0.18
C THR A 198 -26.73 -1.32 0.86
N PRO A 199 -28.07 -1.35 1.04
CA PRO A 199 -28.73 -0.58 2.08
C PRO A 199 -28.12 -0.83 3.45
N GLY A 200 -27.84 0.25 4.19
CA GLY A 200 -27.16 0.19 5.49
C GLY A 200 -25.63 0.32 5.39
N PHE A 201 -25.05 0.32 4.18
CA PHE A 201 -23.65 0.72 3.98
C PHE A 201 -23.55 2.25 3.90
N ILE A 202 -22.80 2.87 4.80
CA ILE A 202 -22.68 4.32 4.89
C ILE A 202 -21.21 4.73 4.82
N LYS A 203 -20.85 5.52 3.81
CA LYS A 203 -19.57 6.20 3.75
C LYS A 203 -19.64 7.44 4.65
N GLY A 204 -18.82 7.46 5.70
CA GLY A 204 -18.79 8.54 6.66
C GLY A 204 -17.97 9.73 6.17
N LYS A 205 -16.87 10.04 6.84
CA LYS A 205 -16.00 11.15 6.45
C LYS A 205 -14.81 10.66 5.63
N LYS A 206 -14.42 11.45 4.63
CA LYS A 206 -13.10 11.40 4.05
C LYS A 206 -12.13 12.06 5.04
N LEU A 207 -11.15 11.32 5.52
CA LEU A 207 -10.28 11.74 6.61
C LEU A 207 -9.15 12.66 6.12
N LYS A 208 -8.90 13.74 6.86
CA LYS A 208 -7.74 14.61 6.63
C LYS A 208 -6.51 14.00 7.29
N LYS A 209 -5.50 13.71 6.48
CA LYS A 209 -4.26 13.06 6.92
C LYS A 209 -3.08 14.05 6.91
N MET A 210 -2.05 13.71 7.66
CA MET A 210 -0.76 14.41 7.66
C MET A 210 -0.07 14.30 6.30
N GLY A 211 -0.04 13.09 5.73
CA GLY A 211 0.52 12.74 4.43
C GLY A 211 -0.43 11.86 3.62
N MET A 212 0.07 11.33 2.48
CA MET A 212 -0.70 10.54 1.52
C MET A 212 -2.05 11.19 1.16
N LYS A 213 -2.01 12.50 0.96
CA LYS A 213 -3.23 13.32 0.89
C LYS A 213 -4.09 13.01 -0.33
N ALA A 214 -3.47 12.66 -1.46
CA ALA A 214 -4.19 12.29 -2.69
C ALA A 214 -4.80 10.87 -2.65
N GLN A 215 -4.44 10.07 -1.66
CA GLN A 215 -5.08 8.77 -1.41
C GLN A 215 -6.27 8.96 -0.48
N ASP A 216 -7.48 8.62 -0.94
CA ASP A 216 -8.65 8.70 -0.06
C ASP A 216 -8.58 7.67 1.06
N THR A 217 -9.06 8.09 2.21
CA THR A 217 -9.15 7.26 3.41
C THR A 217 -10.42 7.67 4.14
N ALA A 218 -11.29 6.73 4.48
CA ALA A 218 -12.62 7.02 4.98
C ALA A 218 -12.97 6.26 6.26
N GLU A 219 -14.01 6.79 6.94
CA GLU A 219 -14.81 6.06 7.91
C GLU A 219 -15.95 5.35 7.18
N LEU A 220 -16.26 4.14 7.60
CA LEU A 220 -17.39 3.36 7.09
C LEU A 220 -18.27 2.94 8.27
N PHE A 221 -19.60 2.98 8.07
CA PHE A 221 -20.58 2.55 9.05
C PHE A 221 -21.52 1.52 8.41
N PHE A 222 -21.94 0.57 9.21
CA PHE A 222 -22.89 -0.47 8.82
C PHE A 222 -24.06 -0.43 9.81
N GLU A 223 -25.27 -0.15 9.31
CA GLU A 223 -26.49 -0.02 10.11
C GLU A 223 -27.54 -1.00 9.58
N ASP A 224 -27.75 -2.08 10.32
CA ASP A 224 -28.64 -3.18 9.92
C ASP A 224 -28.44 -3.61 8.45
N MET A 225 -27.19 -3.59 8.00
CA MET A 225 -26.84 -3.90 6.64
C MET A 225 -27.04 -5.38 6.38
N ARG A 226 -28.05 -5.70 5.57
CA ARG A 226 -28.39 -7.08 5.21
C ARG A 226 -27.59 -7.50 3.99
N VAL A 227 -26.85 -8.60 4.11
CA VAL A 227 -26.11 -9.22 3.01
C VAL A 227 -26.50 -10.69 2.89
N PRO A 228 -26.58 -11.24 1.66
CA PRO A 228 -26.89 -12.65 1.48
C PRO A 228 -25.73 -13.55 1.93
N GLN A 229 -26.00 -14.82 2.17
CA GLN A 229 -24.95 -15.80 2.49
C GLN A 229 -23.86 -15.86 1.41
N SER A 230 -24.20 -15.60 0.15
CA SER A 230 -23.26 -15.55 -0.97
C SER A 230 -22.25 -14.39 -0.88
N ALA A 231 -22.44 -13.43 0.03
CA ALA A 231 -21.44 -12.39 0.32
C ALA A 231 -20.31 -12.90 1.21
N LEU A 232 -20.46 -14.03 1.90
CA LEU A 232 -19.41 -14.63 2.71
C LEU A 232 -18.21 -15.00 1.82
N LEU A 233 -17.02 -14.56 2.18
CA LEU A 233 -15.78 -14.87 1.50
C LEU A 233 -15.13 -16.09 2.17
N GLY A 234 -15.04 -17.19 1.45
CA GLY A 234 -14.55 -18.46 1.99
C GLY A 234 -15.51 -19.06 3.04
N GLU A 235 -14.96 -19.52 4.15
CA GLU A 235 -15.71 -20.22 5.21
C GLU A 235 -15.98 -19.29 6.40
N GLU A 236 -17.15 -19.47 7.05
CA GLU A 236 -17.49 -18.77 8.27
C GLU A 236 -16.48 -19.10 9.40
N GLY A 237 -16.04 -18.08 10.12
CA GLY A 237 -15.06 -18.19 11.21
C GLY A 237 -13.61 -18.37 10.77
N LYS A 238 -13.32 -18.39 9.47
CA LYS A 238 -11.96 -18.52 8.93
C LYS A 238 -11.30 -17.18 8.56
N GLY A 239 -12.03 -16.07 8.68
CA GLY A 239 -11.56 -14.76 8.25
C GLY A 239 -10.21 -14.38 8.87
N PHE A 240 -10.01 -14.59 10.16
CA PHE A 240 -8.74 -14.29 10.81
C PHE A 240 -7.57 -15.13 10.26
N ALA A 241 -7.81 -16.41 9.95
CA ALA A 241 -6.80 -17.27 9.34
C ALA A 241 -6.42 -16.76 7.94
N TYR A 242 -7.39 -16.35 7.14
CA TYR A 242 -7.13 -15.75 5.81
C TYR A 242 -6.29 -14.48 5.93
N LEU A 243 -6.65 -13.56 6.86
CA LEU A 243 -5.84 -12.37 7.12
C LEU A 243 -4.39 -12.73 7.46
N MET A 244 -4.17 -13.72 8.33
CA MET A 244 -2.81 -14.14 8.72
C MET A 244 -2.02 -14.75 7.55
N THR A 245 -2.69 -15.40 6.62
CA THR A 245 -2.07 -16.00 5.42
C THR A 245 -1.64 -14.94 4.41
N GLU A 246 -2.44 -13.89 4.20
CA GLU A 246 -2.15 -12.83 3.22
C GLU A 246 -1.18 -11.76 3.76
N LEU A 247 -1.11 -11.54 5.07
CA LEU A 247 -0.30 -10.49 5.68
C LEU A 247 1.19 -10.48 5.31
N PRO A 248 1.90 -11.60 5.07
CA PRO A 248 3.29 -11.56 4.63
C PRO A 248 3.48 -10.79 3.32
N GLN A 249 2.60 -10.99 2.32
CA GLN A 249 2.61 -10.24 1.07
C GLN A 249 2.33 -8.76 1.30
N GLU A 250 1.30 -8.43 2.09
CA GLU A 250 0.94 -7.05 2.41
C GLU A 250 2.10 -6.30 3.08
N ARG A 251 2.79 -6.95 4.03
CA ARG A 251 3.95 -6.38 4.74
C ARG A 251 5.15 -6.17 3.84
N LEU A 252 5.42 -7.12 2.94
CA LEU A 252 6.52 -6.97 1.99
C LEU A 252 6.26 -5.84 0.99
N LEU A 253 5.03 -5.69 0.52
CA LEU A 253 4.63 -4.57 -0.33
C LEU A 253 4.92 -3.22 0.36
N ILE A 254 4.54 -3.08 1.64
CA ILE A 254 4.83 -1.87 2.42
C ILE A 254 6.35 -1.64 2.56
N ALA A 255 7.11 -2.71 2.78
CA ALA A 255 8.56 -2.66 2.89
C ALA A 255 9.22 -2.18 1.59
N ASP A 256 8.76 -2.69 0.45
CA ASP A 256 9.30 -2.31 -0.87
C ASP A 256 8.93 -0.88 -1.26
N ILE A 257 7.71 -0.44 -0.99
CA ILE A 257 7.34 0.99 -1.12
C ILE A 257 8.27 1.85 -0.25
N GLY A 258 8.56 1.41 0.98
CA GLY A 258 9.43 2.13 1.90
C GLY A 258 10.84 2.32 1.37
N ILE A 259 11.47 1.25 0.90
CA ILE A 259 12.83 1.35 0.37
C ILE A 259 12.87 2.09 -0.97
N ALA A 260 11.88 1.94 -1.85
CA ALA A 260 11.78 2.71 -3.09
C ALA A 260 11.61 4.22 -2.84
N ALA A 261 10.84 4.59 -1.83
CA ALA A 261 10.71 5.99 -1.43
C ALA A 261 12.03 6.55 -0.84
N ALA A 262 12.80 5.75 -0.11
CA ALA A 262 14.12 6.13 0.36
C ALA A 262 15.11 6.35 -0.80
N GLU A 263 15.08 5.48 -1.80
CA GLU A 263 15.86 5.62 -3.05
C GLU A 263 15.51 6.94 -3.75
N ALA A 264 14.23 7.24 -3.88
CA ALA A 264 13.76 8.49 -4.49
C ALA A 264 14.25 9.73 -3.73
N CYS A 265 14.09 9.76 -2.40
CA CYS A 265 14.57 10.86 -1.56
C CYS A 265 16.08 11.06 -1.71
N TYR A 266 16.85 9.97 -1.74
CA TYR A 266 18.29 10.02 -1.93
C TYR A 266 18.67 10.66 -3.27
N GLU A 267 18.04 10.24 -4.38
CA GLU A 267 18.36 10.77 -5.71
C GLU A 267 17.99 12.25 -5.85
N TRP A 268 16.81 12.66 -5.36
CA TRP A 268 16.44 14.08 -5.35
C TRP A 268 17.42 14.92 -4.53
N THR A 269 17.86 14.42 -3.40
CA THR A 269 18.84 15.10 -2.53
C THR A 269 20.19 15.15 -3.19
N ARG A 270 20.62 14.06 -3.86
CA ARG A 270 21.88 14.00 -4.58
C ARG A 270 21.98 15.08 -5.67
N GLU A 271 20.92 15.29 -6.42
CA GLU A 271 20.89 16.35 -7.44
C GLU A 271 20.85 17.74 -6.77
N TYR A 272 20.01 17.93 -5.76
CA TYR A 272 19.92 19.20 -5.03
C TYR A 272 21.28 19.66 -4.44
N ILE A 273 22.04 18.79 -3.78
CA ILE A 273 23.31 19.17 -3.14
C ILE A 273 24.41 19.53 -4.14
N LYS A 274 24.35 19.04 -5.39
CA LYS A 274 25.27 19.40 -6.47
C LYS A 274 25.01 20.80 -7.03
N GLU A 275 23.78 21.28 -6.93
CA GLU A 275 23.38 22.59 -7.45
C GLU A 275 23.41 23.67 -6.38
N ARG A 276 23.04 23.33 -5.14
CA ARG A 276 22.95 24.26 -4.02
C ARG A 276 24.33 24.74 -3.59
N LYS A 277 24.52 26.06 -3.62
CA LYS A 277 25.78 26.70 -3.22
C LYS A 277 25.67 27.34 -1.83
N ALA A 278 26.71 27.18 -1.03
CA ALA A 278 26.94 27.85 0.25
C ALA A 278 28.44 27.91 0.51
N PHE A 279 28.90 28.92 1.23
CA PHE A 279 30.32 29.09 1.60
C PHE A 279 31.30 29.07 0.38
N GLY A 280 30.82 29.60 -0.76
CA GLY A 280 31.65 29.71 -1.98
C GLY A 280 31.74 28.43 -2.84
N SER A 281 31.08 27.34 -2.47
CA SER A 281 31.10 26.06 -3.17
C SER A 281 29.72 25.39 -3.16
N THR A 282 29.56 24.27 -3.88
CA THR A 282 28.36 23.44 -3.72
C THR A 282 28.37 22.73 -2.38
N ILE A 283 27.20 22.53 -1.76
CA ILE A 283 27.14 21.84 -0.46
C ILE A 283 27.59 20.38 -0.56
N ALA A 284 27.59 19.78 -1.76
CA ALA A 284 28.17 18.47 -2.01
C ALA A 284 29.66 18.35 -1.68
N SER A 285 30.39 19.48 -1.64
CA SER A 285 31.82 19.52 -1.27
C SER A 285 32.06 19.50 0.26
N LEU A 286 31.02 19.70 1.06
CA LEU A 286 31.13 19.68 2.51
C LEU A 286 31.24 18.27 3.05
N GLN A 287 32.28 17.98 3.85
CA GLN A 287 32.54 16.62 4.36
C GLN A 287 31.34 16.03 5.13
N THR A 288 30.65 16.84 5.93
CA THR A 288 29.44 16.42 6.67
C THR A 288 28.35 15.94 5.75
N VAL A 289 28.14 16.63 4.62
CA VAL A 289 27.16 16.24 3.61
C VAL A 289 27.57 14.94 2.92
N GLN A 290 28.85 14.82 2.57
CA GLN A 290 29.40 13.60 1.95
C GLN A 290 29.24 12.37 2.83
N HIS A 291 29.56 12.49 4.14
CA HIS A 291 29.38 11.41 5.10
C HIS A 291 27.91 10.99 5.21
N LYS A 292 27.00 11.96 5.33
CA LYS A 292 25.57 11.69 5.42
C LYS A 292 25.04 10.98 4.16
N MET A 293 25.45 11.42 2.98
CA MET A 293 25.09 10.76 1.72
C MET A 293 25.66 9.34 1.62
N ALA A 294 26.88 9.11 2.10
CA ALA A 294 27.50 7.79 2.12
C ALA A 294 26.76 6.83 3.06
N GLU A 295 26.35 7.27 4.25
CA GLU A 295 25.56 6.50 5.21
C GLU A 295 24.21 6.10 4.59
N MET A 296 23.45 7.08 4.07
CA MET A 296 22.16 6.83 3.42
C MET A 296 22.28 5.83 2.24
N LYS A 297 23.30 6.04 1.38
CA LYS A 297 23.53 5.12 0.25
C LYS A 297 23.76 3.69 0.70
N THR A 298 24.55 3.50 1.75
CA THR A 298 24.85 2.17 2.29
C THR A 298 23.60 1.49 2.82
N GLU A 299 22.81 2.19 3.64
CA GLU A 299 21.58 1.67 4.21
C GLU A 299 20.55 1.31 3.12
N ILE A 300 20.41 2.16 2.10
CA ILE A 300 19.51 1.90 0.97
C ILE A 300 19.95 0.65 0.19
N VAL A 301 21.24 0.51 -0.12
CA VAL A 301 21.73 -0.66 -0.88
C VAL A 301 21.53 -1.95 -0.10
N VAL A 302 21.84 -1.95 1.21
CA VAL A 302 21.59 -3.11 2.09
C VAL A 302 20.09 -3.42 2.16
N GLY A 303 19.27 -2.38 2.34
CA GLY A 303 17.82 -2.53 2.40
C GLY A 303 17.19 -3.06 1.11
N ARG A 304 17.60 -2.53 -0.04
CA ARG A 304 17.16 -3.00 -1.35
C ARG A 304 17.53 -4.46 -1.57
N THR A 305 18.76 -4.85 -1.25
CA THR A 305 19.23 -6.24 -1.37
C THR A 305 18.36 -7.20 -0.55
N PHE A 306 18.04 -6.83 0.69
CA PHE A 306 17.17 -7.65 1.54
C PHE A 306 15.73 -7.69 1.02
N CYS A 307 15.19 -6.55 0.56
CA CYS A 307 13.86 -6.47 -0.02
C CYS A 307 13.72 -7.35 -1.26
N ASP A 308 14.70 -7.27 -2.18
CA ASP A 308 14.72 -8.07 -3.40
C ASP A 308 14.78 -9.57 -3.10
N HIS A 309 15.57 -9.97 -2.09
CA HIS A 309 15.56 -11.35 -1.61
C HIS A 309 14.15 -11.78 -1.13
N CYS A 310 13.48 -10.93 -0.34
CA CYS A 310 12.12 -11.20 0.12
C CYS A 310 11.10 -11.28 -1.03
N LEU A 311 11.24 -10.45 -2.07
CA LEU A 311 10.39 -10.51 -3.27
C LEU A 311 10.56 -11.85 -4.01
N VAL A 312 11.78 -12.35 -4.13
CA VAL A 312 12.05 -13.67 -4.71
C VAL A 312 11.40 -14.76 -3.85
N LEU A 313 11.55 -14.70 -2.53
CA LEU A 313 10.91 -15.66 -1.62
C LEU A 313 9.38 -15.64 -1.74
N LEU A 314 8.78 -14.45 -1.86
CA LEU A 314 7.34 -14.32 -2.08
C LEU A 314 6.92 -14.96 -3.41
N ASN A 315 7.66 -14.67 -4.47
CA ASN A 315 7.40 -15.21 -5.82
C ASN A 315 7.49 -16.75 -5.87
N GLU A 316 8.35 -17.33 -5.03
CA GLU A 316 8.50 -18.78 -4.86
C GLU A 316 7.53 -19.40 -3.84
N GLY A 317 6.66 -18.60 -3.22
CA GLY A 317 5.76 -19.07 -2.15
C GLY A 317 6.46 -19.48 -0.86
N LYS A 318 7.65 -18.95 -0.60
CA LYS A 318 8.52 -19.30 0.55
C LYS A 318 8.67 -18.19 1.58
N LEU A 319 8.06 -17.02 1.36
CA LEU A 319 8.16 -15.90 2.30
C LEU A 319 7.39 -16.24 3.58
N ASP A 320 8.09 -16.38 4.68
CA ASP A 320 7.49 -16.57 6.00
C ASP A 320 7.13 -15.24 6.69
N ASN A 321 6.31 -15.36 7.73
CA ASN A 321 5.78 -14.21 8.47
C ASN A 321 6.85 -13.43 9.25
N GLU A 322 7.88 -14.12 9.73
CA GLU A 322 8.99 -13.52 10.47
C GLU A 322 9.86 -12.67 9.53
N THR A 323 10.28 -13.24 8.39
CA THR A 323 11.07 -12.55 7.37
C THR A 323 10.32 -11.34 6.81
N ALA A 324 9.02 -11.46 6.50
CA ALA A 324 8.19 -10.35 6.08
C ALA A 324 8.09 -9.25 7.14
N SER A 325 8.01 -9.63 8.43
CA SER A 325 7.98 -8.68 9.55
C SER A 325 9.31 -7.94 9.71
N MET A 326 10.45 -8.64 9.52
CA MET A 326 11.78 -8.00 9.50
C MET A 326 11.89 -6.97 8.39
N ALA A 327 11.47 -7.33 7.17
CA ALA A 327 11.49 -6.42 6.03
C ALA A 327 10.63 -5.18 6.31
N LYS A 328 9.39 -5.38 6.78
CA LYS A 328 8.44 -4.30 7.00
C LYS A 328 8.96 -3.28 8.03
N TYR A 329 9.36 -3.71 9.22
CA TYR A 329 9.77 -2.74 10.24
C TYR A 329 11.08 -2.05 9.88
N TRP A 330 12.09 -2.80 9.43
CA TRP A 330 13.42 -2.25 9.22
C TRP A 330 13.49 -1.32 8.01
N LEU A 331 12.81 -1.67 6.90
CA LEU A 331 12.82 -0.86 5.70
C LEU A 331 11.96 0.41 5.84
N THR A 332 10.87 0.36 6.60
CA THR A 332 10.09 1.58 6.88
C THR A 332 10.77 2.50 7.91
N ASP A 333 11.53 1.96 8.87
CA ASP A 333 12.39 2.75 9.74
C ASP A 333 13.53 3.40 8.94
N THR A 334 14.15 2.65 8.02
CA THR A 334 15.17 3.17 7.09
C THR A 334 14.61 4.28 6.21
N GLN A 335 13.41 4.10 5.65
CA GLN A 335 12.72 5.14 4.87
C GLN A 335 12.61 6.45 5.65
N MET A 336 12.13 6.39 6.88
CA MET A 336 11.95 7.59 7.70
C MET A 336 13.26 8.25 8.07
N LYS A 337 14.30 7.48 8.37
CA LYS A 337 15.64 7.99 8.63
C LYS A 337 16.19 8.72 7.42
N VAL A 338 16.12 8.11 6.23
CA VAL A 338 16.59 8.71 4.99
C VAL A 338 15.78 9.97 4.65
N ALA A 339 14.44 9.92 4.72
CA ALA A 339 13.59 11.08 4.46
C ALA A 339 13.92 12.27 5.39
N ASN A 340 14.13 12.00 6.69
CA ASN A 340 14.52 13.01 7.66
C ASN A 340 15.87 13.65 7.31
N ASP A 341 16.87 12.86 6.98
CA ASP A 341 18.18 13.35 6.61
C ASP A 341 18.14 14.15 5.30
N CYS A 342 17.32 13.73 4.33
CA CYS A 342 17.11 14.47 3.09
C CYS A 342 16.43 15.82 3.30
N VAL A 343 15.41 15.90 4.15
CA VAL A 343 14.79 17.18 4.56
C VAL A 343 15.83 18.09 5.17
N GLN A 344 16.67 17.56 6.07
CA GLN A 344 17.74 18.34 6.73
C GLN A 344 18.77 18.89 5.72
N LEU A 345 19.17 18.07 4.73
CA LEU A 345 20.13 18.48 3.70
C LEU A 345 19.57 19.52 2.73
N HIS A 346 18.25 19.58 2.55
CA HIS A 346 17.60 20.65 1.79
C HIS A 346 17.47 21.97 2.58
N GLY A 347 17.67 21.94 3.90
CA GLY A 347 17.49 23.12 4.75
C GLY A 347 16.06 23.65 4.70
N GLY A 348 15.87 24.97 4.65
CA GLY A 348 14.54 25.57 4.60
C GLY A 348 13.68 25.10 3.42
N TRP A 349 14.28 24.79 2.28
CA TRP A 349 13.58 24.24 1.13
C TRP A 349 13.02 22.83 1.37
N GLY A 350 13.68 22.03 2.21
CA GLY A 350 13.16 20.72 2.62
C GLY A 350 11.86 20.78 3.44
N TYR A 351 11.50 21.96 3.94
CA TYR A 351 10.26 22.20 4.68
C TYR A 351 9.13 22.75 3.80
N MET A 352 9.45 23.08 2.54
CA MET A 352 8.49 23.62 1.60
C MET A 352 7.83 22.53 0.78
N TRP A 353 6.49 22.60 0.64
CA TRP A 353 5.67 21.55 0.01
C TRP A 353 6.00 21.31 -1.46
N GLU A 354 6.49 22.30 -2.16
CA GLU A 354 6.94 22.21 -3.56
C GLU A 354 8.16 21.28 -3.76
N TYR A 355 8.88 20.95 -2.68
CA TYR A 355 9.99 20.00 -2.73
C TYR A 355 9.53 18.58 -2.37
N PRO A 356 9.85 17.58 -3.19
CA PRO A 356 9.31 16.22 -3.00
C PRO A 356 9.74 15.57 -1.68
N VAL A 357 10.88 15.95 -1.11
CA VAL A 357 11.35 15.43 0.18
C VAL A 357 10.44 15.80 1.34
N ALA A 358 9.77 16.96 1.28
CA ALA A 358 8.79 17.40 2.28
C ALA A 358 7.57 16.46 2.29
N ARG A 359 7.04 16.17 1.10
CA ARG A 359 5.92 15.22 0.95
C ARG A 359 6.31 13.81 1.35
N ALA A 360 7.46 13.33 0.87
CA ALA A 360 7.96 11.99 1.18
C ALA A 360 8.14 11.77 2.68
N PHE A 361 8.56 12.79 3.44
CA PHE A 361 8.68 12.73 4.89
C PHE A 361 7.33 12.47 5.59
N VAL A 362 6.29 13.20 5.23
CA VAL A 362 4.97 13.03 5.85
C VAL A 362 4.25 11.77 5.34
N ASP A 363 4.43 11.41 4.08
CA ASP A 363 3.84 10.22 3.47
C ASP A 363 4.43 8.93 4.08
N GLY A 364 5.75 8.90 4.25
CA GLY A 364 6.46 7.75 4.81
C GLY A 364 6.07 7.44 6.26
N ARG A 365 5.60 8.44 7.02
CA ARG A 365 5.30 8.25 8.44
C ARG A 365 4.20 7.20 8.71
N ALA A 366 3.23 7.08 7.83
CA ALA A 366 2.15 6.10 7.95
C ALA A 366 2.65 4.65 7.82
N GLN A 367 3.73 4.42 7.08
CA GLN A 367 4.26 3.09 6.78
C GLN A 367 4.78 2.34 8.02
N GLN A 368 5.18 3.05 9.06
CA GLN A 368 5.56 2.45 10.34
C GLN A 368 4.34 2.04 11.19
N ILE A 369 3.12 2.46 10.80
CA ILE A 369 1.89 2.29 11.59
C ILE A 369 0.99 1.21 10.98
N TYR A 370 0.63 1.33 9.71
CA TYR A 370 -0.32 0.44 9.06
C TYR A 370 0.33 -0.91 8.64
N GLY A 371 -0.49 -1.90 8.29
CA GLY A 371 -0.01 -3.26 8.02
C GLY A 371 0.56 -3.96 9.26
N GLY A 372 0.19 -3.48 10.46
CA GLY A 372 0.78 -3.79 11.76
C GLY A 372 1.91 -2.82 12.10
N THR A 373 1.85 -2.21 13.29
CA THR A 373 2.90 -1.27 13.73
C THR A 373 4.27 -1.96 13.79
N ASN A 374 5.34 -1.18 13.70
CA ASN A 374 6.69 -1.73 13.77
C ASN A 374 6.98 -2.43 15.11
N GLU A 375 6.29 -2.01 16.19
CA GLU A 375 6.31 -2.71 17.50
C GLU A 375 5.70 -4.11 17.38
N ILE A 376 4.56 -4.25 16.68
CA ILE A 376 3.94 -5.56 16.42
C ILE A 376 4.86 -6.43 15.55
N MET A 377 5.54 -5.86 14.55
CA MET A 377 6.52 -6.60 13.74
C MET A 377 7.64 -7.16 14.62
N LYS A 378 8.23 -6.35 15.49
CA LYS A 378 9.27 -6.78 16.43
C LYS A 378 8.77 -7.86 17.39
N GLN A 379 7.51 -7.76 17.86
CA GLN A 379 6.90 -8.79 18.70
C GLN A 379 6.72 -10.13 17.95
N LEU A 380 6.36 -10.08 16.66
CA LEU A 380 6.22 -11.30 15.84
C LEU A 380 7.58 -11.99 15.64
N ILE A 381 8.64 -11.22 15.37
CA ILE A 381 10.01 -11.73 15.26
C ILE A 381 10.47 -12.35 16.58
N ALA A 382 10.19 -11.68 17.70
CA ALA A 382 10.61 -12.15 19.02
C ALA A 382 9.95 -13.48 19.45
N ARG A 383 8.91 -13.94 18.78
CA ARG A 383 8.27 -15.24 19.07
C ARG A 383 9.12 -16.45 18.67
N SER A 384 10.13 -16.25 17.83
CA SER A 384 11.07 -17.28 17.38
C SER A 384 12.33 -17.39 18.25
N ILE A 385 12.47 -16.51 19.25
CA ILE A 385 13.62 -16.46 20.15
C ILE A 385 13.41 -17.34 21.39
#